data_576d00d3dafac4d8343108ae8c43fafa
#
_entry.id   576d00d3dafac4d8343108ae8c43fafa
#
_cell.length_a   1.000
_cell.length_b   1.000
_cell.length_c   1.000
_cell.angle_alpha   90.00
_cell.angle_beta   90.00
_cell.angle_gamma   90.00
#
_symmetry.space_group_name_H-M   'P 1'
#
loop_
_entity.id
_entity.type
_entity.pdbx_description
1 polymer ?
#
loop_
_entity_poly.entity_id
_entity_poly.type
_entity_poly.pdbx_seq_one_letter_code
_entity_poly.pdbx_strand_id
1 'polypeptide(L)'
;MKILIDKNIPYTEHFFQDHLNDIEYFTDQDFDISKVAMDSIVITRSTFKTHGKKISNAVKFLCSASTGEDHYDKKALDDMNIPYAFSTGANAIAVREYVFSAIALMLKESKIDKSFSALVIGSGNIGEGVYKVLKYFNLNVGSYDPFKPSTNSNDTVEGYDLISLHVPFTSPSESEYPTENLFYSTKFKYCKDGAIILNTSRGGVVSEKDFLELDDDCHYIRLISDVFENEPKVNGDFLNKNLFATPHI
;
A
#
# COMPACT_ATOMS: atom_id res chain seq x y z
N MET A 1 -6.91 -21.37 25.54
CA MET A 1 -7.21 -20.63 24.31
C MET A 1 -6.06 -20.93 23.36
N LYS A 2 -6.31 -21.22 22.10
CA LYS A 2 -5.26 -21.48 21.10
C LYS A 2 -4.84 -20.23 20.37
N ILE A 3 -3.60 -20.20 19.89
CA ILE A 3 -3.07 -19.15 19.01
C ILE A 3 -2.78 -19.82 17.66
N LEU A 4 -3.56 -19.47 16.66
CA LEU A 4 -3.41 -19.98 15.29
C LEU A 4 -2.63 -18.94 14.48
N ILE A 5 -1.47 -19.30 13.93
CA ILE A 5 -0.56 -18.35 13.28
C ILE A 5 -0.23 -18.82 11.85
N ASP A 6 -0.31 -17.90 10.88
CA ASP A 6 0.24 -18.16 9.55
C ASP A 6 1.75 -18.43 9.67
N LYS A 7 2.18 -19.62 9.23
CA LYS A 7 3.58 -20.09 9.32
C LYS A 7 4.59 -19.20 8.59
N ASN A 8 4.11 -18.36 7.68
CA ASN A 8 4.96 -17.45 6.93
C ASN A 8 5.21 -16.10 7.66
N ILE A 9 4.68 -15.93 8.87
CA ILE A 9 5.04 -14.81 9.74
C ILE A 9 6.35 -15.16 10.42
N PRO A 10 7.43 -14.37 10.18
CA PRO A 10 8.75 -14.67 10.73
C PRO A 10 8.82 -14.38 12.23
N TYR A 11 9.76 -15.01 12.91
CA TYR A 11 10.13 -14.76 14.32
C TYR A 11 9.03 -15.01 15.34
N THR A 12 7.95 -15.69 14.99
CA THR A 12 6.82 -15.96 15.91
C THR A 12 7.24 -16.71 17.16
N GLU A 13 8.16 -17.69 17.04
CA GLU A 13 8.71 -18.40 18.19
C GLU A 13 9.43 -17.48 19.19
N HIS A 14 10.09 -16.44 18.69
CA HIS A 14 10.78 -15.47 19.53
C HIS A 14 9.78 -14.58 20.30
N PHE A 15 8.69 -14.15 19.66
CA PHE A 15 7.72 -13.26 20.29
C PHE A 15 6.75 -13.99 21.22
N PHE A 16 6.53 -15.28 21.02
CA PHE A 16 5.55 -16.07 21.77
C PHE A 16 6.21 -17.16 22.65
N GLN A 17 7.44 -16.94 23.13
CA GLN A 17 8.24 -17.94 23.89
C GLN A 17 7.47 -18.57 25.04
N ASP A 18 6.70 -17.77 25.79
CA ASP A 18 5.93 -18.25 26.95
C ASP A 18 4.63 -18.98 26.60
N HIS A 19 4.26 -19.03 25.30
CA HIS A 19 3.00 -19.58 24.81
C HIS A 19 3.17 -20.65 23.73
N LEU A 20 4.38 -21.18 23.52
CA LEU A 20 4.68 -22.12 22.42
C LEU A 20 3.77 -23.36 22.41
N ASN A 21 3.34 -23.83 23.58
CA ASN A 21 2.44 -24.99 23.69
C ASN A 21 0.99 -24.71 23.26
N ASP A 22 0.62 -23.42 23.12
CA ASP A 22 -0.71 -22.99 22.71
C ASP A 22 -0.78 -22.63 21.22
N ILE A 23 0.37 -22.62 20.53
CA ILE A 23 0.50 -22.23 19.12
C ILE A 23 0.24 -23.41 18.21
N GLU A 24 -0.53 -23.17 17.16
CA GLU A 24 -0.69 -24.04 16.00
C GLU A 24 -0.44 -23.21 14.73
N TYR A 25 0.41 -23.73 13.84
CA TYR A 25 0.74 -23.05 12.58
C TYR A 25 -0.15 -23.55 11.44
N PHE A 26 -0.59 -22.62 10.59
CA PHE A 26 -1.36 -22.93 9.39
C PHE A 26 -0.78 -22.29 8.12
N THR A 27 -1.28 -22.70 6.97
CA THR A 27 -1.07 -22.02 5.69
C THR A 27 -2.40 -21.47 5.19
N ASP A 28 -2.38 -20.33 4.49
CA ASP A 28 -3.60 -19.75 3.91
C ASP A 28 -4.36 -20.72 2.99
N GLN A 29 -3.65 -21.64 2.35
CA GLN A 29 -4.24 -22.61 1.41
C GLN A 29 -5.05 -23.68 2.12
N ASP A 30 -4.61 -24.10 3.31
CA ASP A 30 -5.19 -25.24 4.05
C ASP A 30 -6.08 -24.77 5.22
N PHE A 31 -6.10 -23.46 5.52
CA PHE A 31 -6.79 -22.94 6.69
C PHE A 31 -8.23 -22.54 6.39
N ASP A 32 -9.15 -23.25 6.99
CA ASP A 32 -10.58 -22.94 6.97
C ASP A 32 -11.02 -22.34 8.31
N ILE A 33 -11.09 -21.01 8.37
CA ILE A 33 -11.47 -20.26 9.57
C ILE A 33 -12.88 -20.63 10.09
N SER A 34 -13.75 -21.17 9.24
CA SER A 34 -15.09 -21.63 9.64
C SER A 34 -15.06 -22.89 10.51
N LYS A 35 -13.96 -23.64 10.46
CA LYS A 35 -13.78 -24.91 11.18
C LYS A 35 -13.01 -24.77 12.49
N VAL A 36 -12.62 -23.56 12.88
CA VAL A 36 -11.99 -23.34 14.18
C VAL A 36 -12.95 -23.80 15.28
N ALA A 37 -12.54 -24.83 16.03
CA ALA A 37 -13.41 -25.54 16.97
C ALA A 37 -13.22 -25.10 18.43
N MET A 38 -12.09 -24.48 18.76
CA MET A 38 -11.75 -24.04 20.11
C MET A 38 -11.53 -22.53 20.12
N ASP A 39 -11.85 -21.90 21.24
CA ASP A 39 -11.59 -20.48 21.47
C ASP A 39 -10.15 -20.12 21.10
N SER A 40 -10.00 -19.30 20.07
CA SER A 40 -8.71 -19.03 19.43
C SER A 40 -8.50 -17.55 19.08
N ILE A 41 -7.24 -17.12 19.18
CA ILE A 41 -6.71 -15.94 18.49
C ILE A 41 -6.15 -16.42 17.16
N VAL A 42 -6.48 -15.71 16.06
CA VAL A 42 -5.97 -16.05 14.72
C VAL A 42 -5.10 -14.90 14.22
N ILE A 43 -3.86 -15.21 13.86
CA ILE A 43 -2.89 -14.22 13.36
C ILE A 43 -2.56 -14.55 11.90
N THR A 44 -2.92 -13.64 10.99
CA THR A 44 -2.83 -13.82 9.54
C THR A 44 -1.86 -12.82 8.91
N ARG A 45 -1.66 -12.94 7.59
CA ARG A 45 -1.04 -11.93 6.73
C ARG A 45 -2.07 -11.37 5.74
N SER A 46 -1.66 -10.41 4.92
CA SER A 46 -2.49 -9.78 3.87
C SER A 46 -2.99 -10.74 2.81
N THR A 47 -2.34 -11.90 2.65
CA THR A 47 -2.77 -12.97 1.74
C THR A 47 -4.04 -13.67 2.19
N PHE A 48 -4.35 -13.66 3.49
CA PHE A 48 -5.57 -14.25 4.04
C PHE A 48 -6.72 -13.23 3.98
N LYS A 49 -7.67 -13.46 3.09
CA LYS A 49 -8.85 -12.60 2.92
C LYS A 49 -10.05 -13.16 3.68
N THR A 50 -10.81 -12.28 4.36
CA THR A 50 -12.04 -12.69 5.08
C THR A 50 -13.31 -12.43 4.29
N HIS A 51 -13.26 -11.64 3.22
CA HIS A 51 -14.42 -11.33 2.38
C HIS A 51 -15.17 -12.58 1.90
N GLY A 52 -16.47 -12.62 2.17
CA GLY A 52 -17.33 -13.74 1.82
C GLY A 52 -17.08 -15.05 2.57
N LYS A 53 -16.18 -15.06 3.56
CA LYS A 53 -15.92 -16.23 4.37
C LYS A 53 -16.84 -16.29 5.59
N LYS A 54 -17.34 -17.48 5.89
CA LYS A 54 -17.96 -17.78 7.19
C LYS A 54 -16.84 -17.90 8.23
N ILE A 55 -16.98 -17.21 9.35
CA ILE A 55 -16.01 -17.27 10.46
C ILE A 55 -16.64 -18.02 11.64
N SER A 56 -15.87 -18.89 12.27
CA SER A 56 -16.33 -19.62 13.45
C SER A 56 -16.50 -18.70 14.66
N ASN A 57 -17.54 -18.90 15.46
CA ASN A 57 -17.73 -18.20 16.74
C ASN A 57 -16.63 -18.51 17.79
N ALA A 58 -15.81 -19.53 17.54
CA ALA A 58 -14.64 -19.85 18.35
C ALA A 58 -13.44 -18.91 18.07
N VAL A 59 -13.48 -18.11 16.99
CA VAL A 59 -12.51 -17.05 16.77
C VAL A 59 -12.85 -15.87 17.68
N LYS A 60 -11.99 -15.62 18.67
CA LYS A 60 -12.19 -14.57 19.68
C LYS A 60 -11.45 -13.29 19.36
N PHE A 61 -10.44 -13.36 18.54
CA PHE A 61 -9.68 -12.21 18.06
C PHE A 61 -9.03 -12.54 16.73
N LEU A 62 -9.08 -11.61 15.78
CA LEU A 62 -8.44 -11.74 14.48
C LEU A 62 -7.39 -10.63 14.33
N CYS A 63 -6.15 -11.00 14.09
CA CYS A 63 -5.04 -10.05 13.99
C CYS A 63 -4.33 -10.21 12.66
N SER A 64 -3.98 -9.10 12.01
CA SER A 64 -3.13 -9.11 10.84
C SER A 64 -1.73 -8.60 11.17
N ALA A 65 -0.71 -9.40 10.86
CA ALA A 65 0.69 -8.99 10.89
C ALA A 65 1.06 -8.04 9.72
N SER A 66 0.08 -7.63 8.92
CA SER A 66 0.25 -6.71 7.80
C SER A 66 -0.37 -5.35 8.11
N THR A 67 0.17 -4.30 7.48
CA THR A 67 -0.28 -2.92 7.69
C THR A 67 -1.60 -2.61 7.01
N GLY A 68 -1.85 -3.19 5.82
CA GLY A 68 -3.06 -2.96 5.05
C GLY A 68 -4.28 -3.62 5.71
N GLU A 69 -5.45 -3.01 5.51
CA GLU A 69 -6.72 -3.42 6.13
C GLU A 69 -7.70 -4.02 5.12
N ASP A 70 -7.41 -3.88 3.85
CA ASP A 70 -8.27 -4.20 2.70
C ASP A 70 -8.54 -5.71 2.51
N HIS A 71 -7.80 -6.57 3.18
CA HIS A 71 -8.00 -8.03 3.17
C HIS A 71 -9.03 -8.52 4.20
N TYR A 72 -9.48 -7.67 5.14
CA TYR A 72 -10.52 -8.01 6.10
C TYR A 72 -11.86 -7.34 5.76
N ASP A 73 -12.93 -8.12 5.75
CA ASP A 73 -14.31 -7.62 5.75
C ASP A 73 -14.67 -7.11 7.16
N LYS A 74 -14.30 -5.85 7.41
CA LYS A 74 -14.49 -5.22 8.73
C LYS A 74 -15.95 -5.21 9.12
N LYS A 75 -16.86 -4.95 8.17
CA LYS A 75 -18.29 -4.93 8.44
C LYS A 75 -18.80 -6.29 8.92
N ALA A 76 -18.40 -7.36 8.24
CA ALA A 76 -18.79 -8.72 8.66
C ALA A 76 -18.22 -9.09 10.03
N LEU A 77 -17.00 -8.65 10.35
CA LEU A 77 -16.36 -8.85 11.65
C LEU A 77 -17.11 -8.09 12.77
N ASP A 78 -17.47 -6.83 12.50
CA ASP A 78 -18.23 -5.99 13.44
C ASP A 78 -19.63 -6.58 13.70
N ASP A 79 -20.34 -7.02 12.65
CA ASP A 79 -21.66 -7.68 12.75
C ASP A 79 -21.59 -8.99 13.58
N MET A 80 -20.44 -9.68 13.54
CA MET A 80 -20.19 -10.88 14.35
C MET A 80 -19.63 -10.58 15.74
N ASN A 81 -19.36 -9.34 16.09
CA ASN A 81 -18.66 -8.91 17.31
C ASN A 81 -17.31 -9.60 17.50
N ILE A 82 -16.56 -9.83 16.41
CA ILE A 82 -15.18 -10.35 16.46
C ILE A 82 -14.21 -9.17 16.47
N PRO A 83 -13.52 -8.90 17.58
CA PRO A 83 -12.52 -7.84 17.61
C PRO A 83 -11.33 -8.18 16.71
N TYR A 84 -10.77 -7.17 16.05
CA TYR A 84 -9.65 -7.33 15.14
C TYR A 84 -8.62 -6.20 15.29
N ALA A 85 -7.39 -6.47 14.84
CA ALA A 85 -6.30 -5.49 14.82
C ALA A 85 -5.39 -5.67 13.61
N PHE A 86 -4.73 -4.59 13.22
CA PHE A 86 -3.73 -4.54 12.14
C PHE A 86 -2.42 -3.98 12.68
N SER A 87 -1.30 -4.34 12.05
CA SER A 87 0.02 -3.80 12.36
C SER A 87 0.23 -2.42 11.70
N THR A 88 -0.72 -1.51 11.88
CA THR A 88 -0.74 -0.20 11.23
C THR A 88 0.54 0.58 11.49
N GLY A 89 1.23 1.00 10.42
CA GLY A 89 2.47 1.77 10.49
C GLY A 89 3.74 0.97 10.79
N ALA A 90 3.66 -0.33 11.05
CA ALA A 90 4.83 -1.15 11.39
C ALA A 90 5.90 -1.14 10.28
N ASN A 91 5.50 -1.14 9.01
CA ASN A 91 6.40 -1.10 7.85
C ASN A 91 6.72 0.33 7.36
N ALA A 92 6.22 1.38 8.01
CA ALA A 92 6.33 2.75 7.50
C ALA A 92 7.78 3.22 7.31
N ILE A 93 8.71 2.76 8.17
CA ILE A 93 10.14 3.06 8.03
C ILE A 93 10.70 2.38 6.77
N ALA A 94 10.44 1.09 6.59
CA ALA A 94 10.93 0.32 5.45
C ALA A 94 10.42 0.89 4.11
N VAL A 95 9.13 1.24 4.03
CA VAL A 95 8.57 1.86 2.82
C VAL A 95 9.20 3.22 2.54
N ARG A 96 9.47 4.04 3.58
CA ARG A 96 10.19 5.31 3.39
C ARG A 96 11.62 5.09 2.88
N GLU A 97 12.33 4.10 3.40
CA GLU A 97 13.67 3.73 2.93
C GLU A 97 13.65 3.28 1.47
N TYR A 98 12.63 2.51 1.07
CA TYR A 98 12.40 2.16 -0.34
C TYR A 98 12.21 3.42 -1.21
N VAL A 99 11.32 4.34 -0.82
CA VAL A 99 11.06 5.59 -1.54
C VAL A 99 12.36 6.40 -1.73
N PHE A 100 13.16 6.55 -0.68
CA PHE A 100 14.44 7.28 -0.78
C PHE A 100 15.49 6.54 -1.59
N SER A 101 15.51 5.20 -1.55
CA SER A 101 16.37 4.39 -2.40
C SER A 101 16.01 4.56 -3.88
N ALA A 102 14.71 4.58 -4.20
CA ALA A 102 14.22 4.85 -5.55
C ALA A 102 14.63 6.25 -6.03
N ILE A 103 14.44 7.28 -5.19
CA ILE A 103 14.86 8.67 -5.49
C ILE A 103 16.39 8.72 -5.71
N ALA A 104 17.18 8.09 -4.86
CA ALA A 104 18.63 8.05 -4.98
C ALA A 104 19.09 7.38 -6.29
N LEU A 105 18.41 6.31 -6.70
CA LEU A 105 18.69 5.64 -7.98
C LEU A 105 18.37 6.57 -9.16
N MET A 106 17.23 7.26 -9.15
CA MET A 106 16.86 8.22 -10.19
C MET A 106 17.86 9.36 -10.31
N LEU A 107 18.33 9.90 -9.18
CA LEU A 107 19.37 10.94 -9.15
C LEU A 107 20.69 10.43 -9.71
N LYS A 108 21.10 9.21 -9.33
CA LYS A 108 22.34 8.57 -9.81
C LYS A 108 22.31 8.36 -11.32
N GLU A 109 21.17 7.95 -11.86
CA GLU A 109 21.00 7.68 -13.29
C GLU A 109 20.62 8.94 -14.10
N SER A 110 20.64 10.12 -13.48
CA SER A 110 20.26 11.40 -14.09
C SER A 110 18.84 11.38 -14.69
N LYS A 111 17.94 10.61 -14.11
CA LYS A 111 16.53 10.55 -14.50
C LYS A 111 15.73 11.71 -13.92
N ILE A 112 16.23 12.34 -12.87
CA ILE A 112 15.64 13.51 -12.21
C ILE A 112 16.76 14.46 -11.79
N ASP A 113 16.51 15.77 -11.81
CA ASP A 113 17.46 16.78 -11.36
C ASP A 113 17.55 16.85 -9.83
N LYS A 114 18.69 17.31 -9.30
CA LYS A 114 18.89 17.45 -7.84
C LYS A 114 17.96 18.48 -7.18
N SER A 115 17.46 19.42 -7.95
CA SER A 115 16.53 20.49 -7.52
C SER A 115 15.07 20.16 -7.83
N PHE A 116 14.73 18.90 -8.03
CA PHE A 116 13.38 18.47 -8.40
C PHE A 116 12.30 18.97 -7.43
N SER A 117 11.11 19.20 -7.95
CA SER A 117 9.90 19.44 -7.17
C SER A 117 9.15 18.14 -6.92
N ALA A 118 8.54 17.99 -5.75
CA ALA A 118 7.81 16.79 -5.40
C ALA A 118 6.41 17.07 -4.84
N LEU A 119 5.44 16.23 -5.17
CA LEU A 119 4.13 16.16 -4.51
C LEU A 119 4.00 14.84 -3.77
N VAL A 120 3.67 14.91 -2.49
CA VAL A 120 3.34 13.74 -1.67
C VAL A 120 1.83 13.69 -1.51
N ILE A 121 1.20 12.63 -2.02
CA ILE A 121 -0.24 12.39 -1.90
C ILE A 121 -0.49 11.34 -0.83
N GLY A 122 -1.30 11.69 0.18
CA GLY A 122 -1.50 10.94 1.41
C GLY A 122 -0.51 11.34 2.50
N SER A 123 -1.01 11.84 3.63
CA SER A 123 -0.21 12.34 4.77
C SER A 123 -0.32 11.41 5.99
N GLY A 124 -0.40 10.08 5.75
CA GLY A 124 -0.32 9.05 6.78
C GLY A 124 1.12 8.84 7.29
N ASN A 125 1.33 7.71 7.99
CA ASN A 125 2.62 7.35 8.59
C ASN A 125 3.80 7.38 7.60
N ILE A 126 3.57 7.00 6.35
CA ILE A 126 4.61 6.98 5.31
C ILE A 126 4.78 8.37 4.70
N GLY A 127 3.70 8.93 4.13
CA GLY A 127 3.78 10.18 3.35
C GLY A 127 4.24 11.37 4.18
N GLU A 128 3.82 11.50 5.43
CA GLU A 128 4.32 12.56 6.33
C GLU A 128 5.83 12.45 6.54
N GLY A 129 6.35 11.22 6.70
CA GLY A 129 7.79 11.01 6.81
C GLY A 129 8.55 11.35 5.53
N VAL A 130 8.02 10.96 4.36
CA VAL A 130 8.60 11.31 3.05
C VAL A 130 8.61 12.83 2.86
N TYR A 131 7.48 13.49 3.11
CA TYR A 131 7.38 14.96 3.03
C TYR A 131 8.42 15.66 3.91
N LYS A 132 8.53 15.28 5.20
CA LYS A 132 9.48 15.90 6.15
C LYS A 132 10.93 15.77 5.68
N VAL A 133 11.34 14.62 5.17
CA VAL A 133 12.71 14.39 4.71
C VAL A 133 13.00 15.20 3.43
N LEU A 134 12.09 15.21 2.46
CA LEU A 134 12.27 16.01 1.25
C LEU A 134 12.35 17.50 1.58
N LYS A 135 11.55 18.00 2.53
CA LYS A 135 11.65 19.37 3.04
C LYS A 135 12.97 19.67 3.73
N TYR A 136 13.49 18.71 4.49
CA TYR A 136 14.80 18.85 5.15
C TYR A 136 15.94 19.07 4.13
N PHE A 137 15.83 18.50 2.95
CA PHE A 137 16.77 18.74 1.85
C PHE A 137 16.47 20.03 1.05
N ASN A 138 15.61 20.92 1.54
CA ASN A 138 15.23 22.17 0.92
C ASN A 138 14.62 22.05 -0.49
N LEU A 139 14.00 20.92 -0.79
CA LEU A 139 13.27 20.73 -2.03
C LEU A 139 11.94 21.48 -2.01
N ASN A 140 11.44 21.84 -3.19
CA ASN A 140 10.07 22.34 -3.36
C ASN A 140 9.09 21.16 -3.25
N VAL A 141 8.42 21.02 -2.09
CA VAL A 141 7.55 19.88 -1.82
C VAL A 141 6.15 20.35 -1.46
N GLY A 142 5.17 19.88 -2.23
CA GLY A 142 3.76 19.90 -1.91
C GLY A 142 3.33 18.66 -1.14
N SER A 143 2.27 18.79 -0.36
CA SER A 143 1.59 17.67 0.32
C SER A 143 0.08 17.82 0.20
N TYR A 144 -0.60 16.77 -0.22
CA TYR A 144 -2.04 16.75 -0.35
C TYR A 144 -2.65 15.53 0.35
N ASP A 145 -3.64 15.79 1.20
CA ASP A 145 -4.47 14.78 1.84
C ASP A 145 -5.84 15.43 2.13
N PRO A 146 -6.94 14.99 1.50
CA PRO A 146 -8.24 15.63 1.64
C PRO A 146 -8.81 15.56 3.06
N PHE A 147 -8.35 14.62 3.86
CA PHE A 147 -8.75 14.45 5.27
C PHE A 147 -7.89 15.26 6.24
N LYS A 148 -6.83 15.96 5.75
CA LYS A 148 -5.92 16.74 6.58
C LYS A 148 -5.82 18.19 6.10
N PRO A 149 -6.55 19.13 6.73
CA PRO A 149 -6.53 20.57 6.33
C PRO A 149 -5.15 21.22 6.43
N SER A 150 -4.21 20.60 7.14
CA SER A 150 -2.83 21.10 7.29
C SER A 150 -1.93 20.83 6.09
N THR A 151 -2.39 20.14 5.08
CA THR A 151 -1.63 19.92 3.85
C THR A 151 -1.56 21.23 3.04
N ASN A 152 -0.42 21.46 2.38
CA ASN A 152 -0.08 22.75 1.79
C ASN A 152 -0.28 22.82 0.27
N SER A 153 -0.91 21.83 -0.31
CA SER A 153 -1.21 21.75 -1.74
C SER A 153 -2.67 21.40 -2.00
N ASN A 154 -3.16 21.76 -3.16
CA ASN A 154 -4.40 21.23 -3.73
C ASN A 154 -4.11 19.86 -4.37
N ASP A 155 -5.13 19.20 -4.91
CA ASP A 155 -4.98 17.93 -5.62
C ASP A 155 -4.35 18.10 -7.03
N THR A 156 -3.85 19.29 -7.37
CA THR A 156 -3.17 19.53 -8.63
C THR A 156 -1.82 18.84 -8.68
N VAL A 157 -1.60 18.11 -9.76
CA VAL A 157 -0.34 17.40 -10.04
C VAL A 157 0.60 18.19 -10.95
N GLU A 158 0.16 19.37 -11.39
CA GLU A 158 0.89 20.22 -12.33
C GLU A 158 2.19 20.74 -11.75
N GLY A 159 3.24 20.71 -12.57
CA GLY A 159 4.53 21.33 -12.24
C GLY A 159 5.45 20.51 -11.34
N TYR A 160 5.03 19.33 -10.89
CA TYR A 160 5.89 18.46 -10.08
C TYR A 160 6.68 17.47 -10.94
N ASP A 161 7.95 17.28 -10.61
CA ASP A 161 8.85 16.33 -11.25
C ASP A 161 8.66 14.92 -10.70
N LEU A 162 8.29 14.82 -9.42
CA LEU A 162 8.04 13.57 -8.70
C LEU A 162 6.69 13.64 -7.98
N ILE A 163 5.88 12.61 -8.15
CA ILE A 163 4.62 12.44 -7.41
C ILE A 163 4.70 11.10 -6.66
N SER A 164 4.68 11.17 -5.33
CA SER A 164 4.81 9.98 -4.46
C SER A 164 3.46 9.66 -3.80
N LEU A 165 2.96 8.44 -4.01
CA LEU A 165 1.62 8.01 -3.59
C LEU A 165 1.70 7.17 -2.31
N HIS A 166 0.97 7.61 -1.27
CA HIS A 166 0.91 6.98 0.05
C HIS A 166 -0.52 6.96 0.60
N VAL A 167 -1.45 6.46 -0.21
CA VAL A 167 -2.89 6.42 0.08
C VAL A 167 -3.37 4.98 0.27
N PRO A 168 -4.43 4.73 1.06
CA PRO A 168 -5.12 3.44 1.01
C PRO A 168 -5.80 3.25 -0.35
N PHE A 169 -6.19 2.03 -0.68
CA PHE A 169 -7.11 1.77 -1.79
C PHE A 169 -8.54 1.91 -1.26
N THR A 170 -9.34 2.78 -1.88
CA THR A 170 -10.75 2.98 -1.55
C THR A 170 -11.56 3.17 -2.83
N SER A 171 -12.71 2.47 -2.91
CA SER A 171 -13.66 2.62 -4.01
C SER A 171 -14.56 3.85 -3.82
N PRO A 172 -15.29 4.29 -4.85
CA PRO A 172 -16.29 5.37 -4.75
C PRO A 172 -17.45 5.09 -3.78
N SER A 173 -17.69 3.83 -3.44
CA SER A 173 -18.69 3.44 -2.46
C SER A 173 -18.21 3.49 -1.01
N GLU A 174 -16.89 3.55 -0.80
CA GLU A 174 -16.24 3.48 0.51
C GLU A 174 -15.74 4.83 1.00
N SER A 175 -15.50 5.78 0.09
CA SER A 175 -14.89 7.07 0.45
C SER A 175 -15.47 8.23 -0.37
N GLU A 176 -15.62 9.40 0.27
CA GLU A 176 -15.89 10.67 -0.41
C GLU A 176 -14.73 11.07 -1.34
N TYR A 177 -13.50 10.63 -1.01
CA TYR A 177 -12.30 10.86 -1.81
C TYR A 177 -11.70 9.51 -2.21
N PRO A 178 -12.28 8.81 -3.21
CA PRO A 178 -11.83 7.50 -3.61
C PRO A 178 -10.44 7.56 -4.22
N THR A 179 -9.67 6.50 -4.02
CA THR A 179 -8.30 6.39 -4.55
C THR A 179 -8.19 5.32 -5.63
N GLU A 180 -9.25 4.57 -5.89
CA GLU A 180 -9.36 3.71 -7.06
C GLU A 180 -9.20 4.54 -8.32
N ASN A 181 -8.23 4.18 -9.16
CA ASN A 181 -7.87 4.93 -10.36
C ASN A 181 -7.62 6.43 -10.07
N LEU A 182 -6.99 6.75 -8.94
CA LEU A 182 -6.62 8.14 -8.59
C LEU A 182 -5.78 8.77 -9.71
N PHE A 183 -4.93 7.98 -10.36
CA PHE A 183 -4.23 8.34 -11.59
C PHE A 183 -4.82 7.56 -12.77
N TYR A 184 -5.49 8.31 -13.66
CA TYR A 184 -6.16 7.83 -14.85
C TYR A 184 -5.85 8.77 -16.03
N SER A 185 -6.35 8.45 -17.23
CA SER A 185 -6.01 9.13 -18.49
C SER A 185 -6.03 10.66 -18.42
N THR A 186 -7.03 11.26 -17.77
CA THR A 186 -7.12 12.72 -17.64
C THR A 186 -6.09 13.27 -16.67
N LYS A 187 -5.87 12.62 -15.52
CA LYS A 187 -4.93 13.11 -14.51
C LYS A 187 -3.48 13.01 -14.99
N PHE A 188 -3.14 12.00 -15.77
CA PHE A 188 -1.83 11.91 -16.41
C PHE A 188 -1.54 13.12 -17.30
N LYS A 189 -2.53 13.62 -18.05
CA LYS A 189 -2.38 14.78 -18.95
C LYS A 189 -2.05 16.08 -18.22
N TYR A 190 -2.39 16.18 -16.93
CA TYR A 190 -2.05 17.34 -16.11
C TYR A 190 -0.69 17.22 -15.43
N CYS A 191 -0.07 16.05 -15.45
CA CYS A 191 1.30 15.91 -14.94
C CYS A 191 2.27 16.68 -15.83
N LYS A 192 3.37 17.12 -15.25
CA LYS A 192 4.50 17.69 -16.00
C LYS A 192 5.05 16.63 -16.96
N ASP A 193 5.36 17.03 -18.19
CA ASP A 193 6.04 16.14 -19.13
C ASP A 193 7.37 15.64 -18.55
N GLY A 194 7.62 14.34 -18.63
CA GLY A 194 8.74 13.68 -17.97
C GLY A 194 8.59 13.46 -16.47
N ALA A 195 7.42 13.76 -15.88
CA ALA A 195 7.19 13.49 -14.46
C ALA A 195 7.31 12.00 -14.10
N ILE A 196 7.73 11.73 -12.88
CA ILE A 196 7.83 10.39 -12.32
C ILE A 196 6.74 10.22 -11.28
N ILE A 197 5.90 9.21 -11.44
CA ILE A 197 4.95 8.76 -10.43
C ILE A 197 5.56 7.56 -9.70
N LEU A 198 5.61 7.62 -8.36
CA LEU A 198 6.11 6.55 -7.52
C LEU A 198 4.96 5.97 -6.70
N ASN A 199 4.55 4.74 -7.01
CA ASN A 199 3.46 4.05 -6.34
C ASN A 199 3.98 2.92 -5.43
N THR A 200 3.99 3.19 -4.13
CA THR A 200 4.27 2.23 -3.05
C THR A 200 3.05 2.02 -2.17
N SER A 201 1.85 2.34 -2.67
CA SER A 201 0.62 2.30 -1.89
C SER A 201 -0.18 1.02 -2.15
N ARG A 202 -0.98 0.98 -3.22
CA ARG A 202 -1.76 -0.19 -3.65
C ARG A 202 -1.83 -0.23 -5.18
N GLY A 203 -1.92 -1.44 -5.73
CA GLY A 203 -2.36 -1.63 -7.11
C GLY A 203 -3.76 -1.03 -7.30
N GLY A 204 -4.08 -0.58 -8.51
CA GLY A 204 -5.35 0.08 -8.81
C GLY A 204 -5.48 1.55 -8.35
N VAL A 205 -4.52 2.09 -7.58
CA VAL A 205 -4.42 3.55 -7.36
C VAL A 205 -3.96 4.25 -8.64
N VAL A 206 -3.10 3.60 -9.40
CA VAL A 206 -2.74 4.00 -10.76
C VAL A 206 -3.42 3.04 -11.72
N SER A 207 -4.24 3.55 -12.64
CA SER A 207 -4.88 2.73 -13.69
C SER A 207 -3.82 2.17 -14.63
N GLU A 208 -3.55 0.86 -14.54
CA GLU A 208 -2.59 0.19 -15.42
C GLU A 208 -3.00 0.30 -16.88
N LYS A 209 -4.30 0.16 -17.16
CA LYS A 209 -4.86 0.31 -18.50
C LYS A 209 -4.58 1.69 -19.08
N ASP A 210 -4.95 2.75 -18.35
CA ASP A 210 -4.80 4.11 -18.85
C ASP A 210 -3.32 4.50 -19.00
N PHE A 211 -2.44 3.98 -18.12
CA PHE A 211 -1.00 4.18 -18.24
C PHE A 211 -0.43 3.50 -19.50
N LEU A 212 -0.89 2.30 -19.84
CA LEU A 212 -0.48 1.62 -21.07
C LEU A 212 -0.95 2.33 -22.34
N GLU A 213 -2.11 2.98 -22.29
CA GLU A 213 -2.69 3.74 -23.40
C GLU A 213 -2.08 5.15 -23.58
N LEU A 214 -1.17 5.59 -22.70
CA LEU A 214 -0.49 6.87 -22.87
C LEU A 214 0.38 6.85 -24.13
N ASP A 215 0.21 7.91 -24.93
CA ASP A 215 1.04 8.21 -26.10
C ASP A 215 2.29 8.96 -25.65
N ASP A 216 3.39 8.23 -25.51
CA ASP A 216 4.66 8.77 -25.01
C ASP A 216 5.30 9.80 -25.96
N ASP A 217 4.90 9.85 -27.24
CA ASP A 217 5.35 10.88 -28.18
C ASP A 217 4.66 12.22 -27.94
N CYS A 218 3.45 12.20 -27.34
CA CYS A 218 2.67 13.39 -27.03
C CYS A 218 2.84 13.87 -25.59
N HIS A 219 3.00 12.95 -24.64
CA HIS A 219 3.11 13.27 -23.22
C HIS A 219 3.76 12.12 -22.45
N TYR A 220 5.01 12.29 -22.06
CA TYR A 220 5.83 11.25 -21.48
C TYR A 220 5.72 11.24 -19.95
N ILE A 221 5.13 10.17 -19.38
CA ILE A 221 5.07 9.93 -17.93
C ILE A 221 5.85 8.67 -17.60
N ARG A 222 6.63 8.69 -16.54
CA ARG A 222 7.39 7.55 -16.03
C ARG A 222 6.78 7.05 -14.74
N LEU A 223 6.73 5.73 -14.58
CA LEU A 223 6.16 5.11 -13.39
C LEU A 223 7.21 4.22 -12.70
N ILE A 224 7.21 4.26 -11.39
CA ILE A 224 7.91 3.32 -10.51
C ILE A 224 6.86 2.65 -9.65
N SER A 225 6.75 1.33 -9.73
CA SER A 225 5.72 0.58 -9.01
C SER A 225 6.31 -0.51 -8.13
N ASP A 226 5.88 -0.53 -6.86
CA ASP A 226 6.08 -1.69 -5.98
C ASP A 226 4.80 -2.52 -5.84
N VAL A 227 3.68 -2.06 -6.42
CA VAL A 227 2.33 -2.66 -6.27
C VAL A 227 1.60 -2.69 -7.61
N PHE A 228 0.70 -3.69 -7.80
CA PHE A 228 0.04 -3.98 -9.08
C PHE A 228 -1.43 -4.36 -8.88
N GLU A 229 -2.29 -4.14 -9.91
CA GLU A 229 -3.73 -4.39 -9.81
C GLU A 229 -4.08 -5.86 -9.53
N ASN A 230 -3.37 -6.81 -10.14
CA ASN A 230 -3.74 -8.22 -10.13
C ASN A 230 -2.67 -9.13 -9.51
N GLU A 231 -2.06 -8.69 -8.39
CA GLU A 231 -1.09 -9.51 -7.68
C GLU A 231 -1.65 -10.89 -7.28
N PRO A 232 -0.87 -11.96 -7.45
CA PRO A 232 0.52 -12.04 -7.95
C PRO A 232 0.64 -12.14 -9.47
N LYS A 233 -0.46 -12.02 -10.24
CA LYS A 233 -0.49 -12.11 -11.71
C LYS A 233 -0.38 -10.71 -12.32
N VAL A 234 0.85 -10.23 -12.46
CA VAL A 234 1.14 -8.89 -12.96
C VAL A 234 1.12 -8.84 -14.48
N ASN A 235 0.61 -7.73 -15.04
CA ASN A 235 0.61 -7.48 -16.48
C ASN A 235 2.05 -7.21 -16.96
N GLY A 236 2.55 -8.04 -17.91
CA GLY A 236 3.92 -7.94 -18.43
C GLY A 236 4.19 -6.66 -19.21
N ASP A 237 3.21 -6.14 -19.96
CA ASP A 237 3.36 -4.89 -20.71
C ASP A 237 3.47 -3.70 -19.76
N PHE A 238 2.68 -3.72 -18.67
CA PHE A 238 2.75 -2.71 -17.64
C PHE A 238 4.13 -2.74 -16.93
N LEU A 239 4.64 -3.92 -16.57
CA LEU A 239 5.99 -4.05 -16.01
C LEU A 239 7.06 -3.47 -16.93
N ASN A 240 6.99 -3.78 -18.23
CA ASN A 240 7.97 -3.31 -19.21
C ASN A 240 7.92 -1.80 -19.46
N LYS A 241 6.75 -1.17 -19.33
CA LYS A 241 6.58 0.29 -19.47
C LYS A 241 7.01 1.06 -18.22
N ASN A 242 7.13 0.40 -17.05
CA ASN A 242 7.65 1.05 -15.84
C ASN A 242 9.13 1.42 -15.99
N LEU A 243 9.54 2.52 -15.37
CA LEU A 243 10.95 2.91 -15.27
C LEU A 243 11.73 1.83 -14.50
N PHE A 244 11.19 1.38 -13.37
CA PHE A 244 11.50 0.11 -12.73
C PHE A 244 10.33 -0.33 -11.83
N ALA A 245 10.34 -1.61 -11.46
CA ALA A 245 9.29 -2.22 -10.65
C ALA A 245 9.88 -3.24 -9.68
N THR A 246 9.24 -3.44 -8.53
CA THR A 246 9.60 -4.43 -7.52
C THR A 246 8.37 -5.25 -7.11
N PRO A 247 8.54 -6.48 -6.62
CA PRO A 247 7.44 -7.41 -6.41
C PRO A 247 6.74 -7.24 -5.03
N HIS A 248 6.36 -6.02 -4.69
CA HIS A 248 5.68 -5.68 -3.43
C HIS A 248 6.51 -6.11 -2.21
N ILE A 249 7.70 -5.53 -2.06
CA ILE A 249 8.69 -5.83 -1.01
C ILE A 249 8.49 -5.04 0.28
#